data_e9f57fb71079cbbe99259aaba65b13d1
#
_entry.id   e9f57fb71079cbbe99259aaba65b13d1
#
_cell.length_a   1.000
_cell.length_b   1.000
_cell.length_c   1.000
_cell.angle_alpha   90.00
_cell.angle_beta   90.00
_cell.angle_gamma   90.00
#
_symmetry.space_group_name_H-M   'P 1'
#
loop_
_entity.id
_entity.type
_entity.pdbx_description
1 polymer ?
#
loop_
_entity_poly.entity_id
_entity_poly.type
_entity_poly.pdbx_seq_one_letter_code
_entity_poly.pdbx_strand_id
1 'polypeptide(L)'
;MNLGVYVKTKCRICFGGHRYDTSSSDTFAPTVNFCTVLIMICLSAMFSWYLGSVDYSQAYLNAELDEICIMQAPASVREYDETNQEYFWLLKKAIYGHPKSSRLWAACLHRKLIEMGYEQFLTDQCVYGKWKNWDTTNIHGQNVPENMSFVCIPTNPFG
;
A
#
# COMPACT_ATOMS: atom_id res chain seq x y z
N MET A 1 18.35 36.75 0.92
CA MET A 1 19.03 35.47 0.64
C MET A 1 18.64 34.48 1.73
N ASN A 2 17.77 33.51 1.42
CA ASN A 2 17.49 32.44 2.37
C ASN A 2 18.68 31.49 2.34
N LEU A 3 19.49 31.53 3.39
CA LEU A 3 20.49 30.51 3.66
C LEU A 3 19.72 29.17 3.82
N GLY A 4 19.85 28.31 2.82
CA GLY A 4 19.21 27.00 2.84
C GLY A 4 19.67 26.21 4.05
N VAL A 5 18.81 26.12 5.04
CA VAL A 5 19.06 25.25 6.20
C VAL A 5 18.89 23.80 5.73
N TYR A 6 19.98 23.01 5.79
CA TYR A 6 19.92 21.59 5.54
C TYR A 6 18.95 20.92 6.54
N VAL A 7 17.86 20.36 6.03
CA VAL A 7 16.82 19.79 6.87
C VAL A 7 16.97 18.28 6.99
N LYS A 8 17.23 17.55 5.88
CA LYS A 8 17.28 16.08 5.88
C LYS A 8 17.80 15.51 4.55
N THR A 9 18.69 14.53 4.59
CA THR A 9 18.98 13.66 3.43
C THR A 9 18.01 12.47 3.42
N LYS A 10 17.41 12.19 2.27
CA LYS A 10 16.62 10.98 2.06
C LYS A 10 17.39 10.03 1.16
N CYS A 11 17.63 8.81 1.64
CA CYS A 11 18.19 7.72 0.85
C CYS A 11 17.14 6.63 0.69
N ARG A 12 17.05 6.03 -0.50
CA ARG A 12 16.16 4.91 -0.79
C ARG A 12 16.98 3.80 -1.42
N ILE A 13 16.98 2.65 -0.78
CA ILE A 13 17.57 1.43 -1.35
C ILE A 13 16.48 0.74 -2.14
N CYS A 14 16.78 0.40 -3.40
CA CYS A 14 15.85 -0.28 -4.30
C CYS A 14 16.44 -1.60 -4.75
N PHE A 15 15.58 -2.60 -4.88
CA PHE A 15 15.91 -3.88 -5.47
C PHE A 15 16.03 -3.76 -6.99
N GLY A 16 17.00 -4.47 -7.60
CA GLY A 16 17.19 -4.48 -9.05
C GLY A 16 16.19 -5.40 -9.77
N GLY A 17 14.89 -5.12 -9.65
CA GLY A 17 13.81 -5.99 -10.14
C GLY A 17 13.82 -6.31 -11.63
N HIS A 18 14.50 -5.49 -12.46
CA HIS A 18 14.68 -5.76 -13.89
C HIS A 18 15.52 -7.01 -14.21
N ARG A 19 16.22 -7.55 -13.22
CA ARG A 19 17.01 -8.79 -13.32
C ARG A 19 16.32 -9.99 -12.68
N TYR A 20 15.16 -9.77 -12.08
CA TYR A 20 14.40 -10.80 -11.40
C TYR A 20 13.48 -11.53 -12.39
N ASP A 21 13.54 -12.87 -12.40
CA ASP A 21 12.64 -13.67 -13.22
C ASP A 21 11.23 -13.66 -12.64
N THR A 22 10.31 -13.03 -13.37
CA THR A 22 8.90 -12.92 -12.99
C THR A 22 8.00 -13.91 -13.73
N SER A 23 8.56 -14.78 -14.58
CA SER A 23 7.80 -15.66 -15.49
C SER A 23 6.81 -16.59 -14.76
N SER A 24 7.10 -16.97 -13.52
CA SER A 24 6.27 -17.82 -12.67
C SER A 24 5.62 -17.09 -11.49
N SER A 25 5.75 -15.77 -11.42
CA SER A 25 5.39 -15.00 -10.22
C SER A 25 4.18 -14.13 -10.45
N ASP A 26 3.18 -14.22 -9.56
CA ASP A 26 2.08 -13.27 -9.51
C ASP A 26 2.58 -11.93 -8.92
N THR A 27 2.57 -10.90 -9.76
CA THR A 27 3.00 -9.54 -9.40
C THR A 27 1.85 -8.55 -9.44
N PHE A 28 0.63 -9.02 -9.76
CA PHE A 28 -0.53 -8.16 -9.91
C PHE A 28 -0.93 -7.51 -8.58
N ALA A 29 -1.12 -6.21 -8.60
CA ALA A 29 -1.72 -5.45 -7.51
C ALA A 29 -2.89 -4.62 -8.09
N PRO A 30 -4.10 -4.74 -7.54
CA PRO A 30 -5.24 -3.98 -8.03
C PRO A 30 -5.01 -2.48 -7.82
N THR A 31 -5.50 -1.67 -8.75
CA THR A 31 -5.46 -0.20 -8.65
C THR A 31 -6.90 0.31 -8.65
N VAL A 32 -7.20 1.27 -7.78
CA VAL A 32 -8.54 1.87 -7.71
C VAL A 32 -8.92 2.51 -9.05
N ASN A 33 -10.16 2.30 -9.46
CA ASN A 33 -10.68 2.96 -10.65
C ASN A 33 -10.87 4.45 -10.37
N PHE A 34 -10.38 5.31 -11.28
CA PHE A 34 -10.50 6.75 -11.14
C PHE A 34 -11.95 7.22 -11.03
N CYS A 35 -12.87 6.60 -11.79
CA CYS A 35 -14.31 6.90 -11.68
C CYS A 35 -14.85 6.59 -10.27
N THR A 36 -14.38 5.53 -9.63
CA THR A 36 -14.76 5.20 -8.24
C THR A 36 -14.34 6.30 -7.29
N VAL A 37 -13.13 6.83 -7.42
CA VAL A 37 -12.63 7.95 -6.61
C VAL A 37 -13.52 9.19 -6.80
N LEU A 38 -13.86 9.53 -8.04
CA LEU A 38 -14.75 10.67 -8.33
C LEU A 38 -16.14 10.49 -7.73
N ILE A 39 -16.73 9.29 -7.85
CA ILE A 39 -18.03 8.97 -7.23
C ILE A 39 -17.96 9.17 -5.72
N MET A 40 -16.92 8.69 -5.06
CA MET A 40 -16.75 8.84 -3.61
C MET A 40 -16.63 10.32 -3.20
N ILE A 41 -15.93 11.13 -3.97
CA ILE A 41 -15.83 12.59 -3.74
C ILE A 41 -17.21 13.24 -3.91
N CYS A 42 -17.94 12.91 -4.96
CA CYS A 42 -19.29 13.44 -5.20
C CYS A 42 -20.26 13.05 -4.06
N LEU A 43 -20.27 11.78 -3.67
CA LEU A 43 -21.11 11.32 -2.55
C LEU A 43 -20.75 12.02 -1.25
N SER A 44 -19.46 12.20 -0.99
CA SER A 44 -19.00 12.91 0.21
C SER A 44 -19.47 14.36 0.22
N ALA A 45 -19.47 15.04 -0.93
CA ALA A 45 -20.00 16.39 -1.06
C ALA A 45 -21.52 16.45 -0.88
N MET A 46 -22.26 15.48 -1.49
CA MET A 46 -23.73 15.42 -1.39
C MET A 46 -24.23 15.14 0.02
N PHE A 47 -23.51 14.28 0.76
CA PHE A 47 -23.91 13.84 2.08
C PHE A 47 -23.14 14.51 3.23
N SER A 48 -22.31 15.51 2.90
CA SER A 48 -21.48 16.22 3.87
C SER A 48 -20.55 15.28 4.68
N TRP A 49 -20.04 14.21 4.03
CA TRP A 49 -19.12 13.30 4.67
C TRP A 49 -17.73 13.90 4.78
N TYR A 50 -17.01 13.47 5.79
CA TYR A 50 -15.63 13.90 5.99
C TYR A 50 -14.68 13.18 5.03
N LEU A 51 -13.87 13.94 4.29
CA LEU A 51 -12.80 13.42 3.44
C LEU A 51 -11.45 13.61 4.12
N GLY A 52 -10.67 12.55 4.16
CA GLY A 52 -9.30 12.58 4.65
C GLY A 52 -8.37 11.79 3.74
N SER A 53 -7.08 12.05 3.85
CA SER A 53 -6.05 11.26 3.21
C SER A 53 -5.05 10.74 4.23
N VAL A 54 -4.54 9.54 3.99
CA VAL A 54 -3.53 8.90 4.84
C VAL A 54 -2.38 8.47 3.95
N ASP A 55 -1.15 8.81 4.36
CA ASP A 55 0.06 8.31 3.73
C ASP A 55 0.73 7.26 4.62
N TYR A 56 1.08 6.13 4.04
CA TYR A 56 1.79 5.06 4.73
C TYR A 56 3.30 5.23 4.55
N SER A 57 3.97 5.66 5.61
CA SER A 57 5.43 5.72 5.58
C SER A 57 6.04 4.35 5.31
N GLN A 58 6.89 4.27 4.27
CA GLN A 58 7.60 3.04 3.91
C GLN A 58 6.64 1.85 3.69
N ALA A 59 5.56 2.07 2.95
CA ALA A 59 4.47 1.11 2.75
C ALA A 59 4.94 -0.34 2.52
N TYR A 60 5.85 -0.57 1.58
CA TYR A 60 6.34 -1.91 1.25
C TYR A 60 7.07 -2.60 2.40
N LEU A 61 7.84 -1.87 3.20
CA LEU A 61 8.55 -2.43 4.35
C LEU A 61 7.62 -2.94 5.48
N ASN A 62 6.32 -2.69 5.37
CA ASN A 62 5.33 -3.27 6.28
C ASN A 62 4.83 -4.65 5.85
N ALA A 63 5.11 -5.07 4.61
CA ALA A 63 4.75 -6.38 4.09
C ALA A 63 5.94 -7.33 4.17
N GLU A 64 5.69 -8.58 4.58
CA GLU A 64 6.70 -9.65 4.60
C GLU A 64 6.84 -10.24 3.19
N LEU A 65 8.05 -10.68 2.84
CA LEU A 65 8.29 -11.46 1.63
C LEU A 65 7.79 -12.88 1.83
N ASP A 66 7.16 -13.43 0.80
CA ASP A 66 6.65 -14.80 0.75
C ASP A 66 7.68 -15.80 0.16
N GLU A 67 8.92 -15.34 -0.06
CA GLU A 67 10.00 -16.13 -0.64
C GLU A 67 11.37 -15.71 -0.07
N ILE A 68 12.33 -16.60 -0.25
CA ILE A 68 13.72 -16.29 0.09
C ILE A 68 14.30 -15.39 -1.02
N CYS A 69 14.62 -14.17 -0.68
CA CYS A 69 15.22 -13.20 -1.58
C CYS A 69 16.58 -12.73 -1.04
N ILE A 70 17.62 -12.95 -1.82
CA ILE A 70 18.98 -12.54 -1.48
C ILE A 70 19.39 -11.39 -2.41
N MET A 71 19.92 -10.34 -1.81
CA MET A 71 20.34 -9.14 -2.53
C MET A 71 21.80 -8.80 -2.21
N GLN A 72 22.55 -8.40 -3.22
CA GLN A 72 23.86 -7.80 -3.02
C GLN A 72 23.71 -6.41 -2.40
N ALA A 73 24.49 -6.12 -1.37
CA ALA A 73 24.49 -4.81 -0.75
C ALA A 73 24.98 -3.71 -1.72
N PRO A 74 24.44 -2.48 -1.63
CA PRO A 74 25.01 -1.35 -2.37
C PRO A 74 26.51 -1.19 -2.10
N ALA A 75 27.28 -0.80 -3.10
CA ALA A 75 28.73 -0.73 -3.02
C ALA A 75 29.27 0.07 -1.80
N SER A 76 28.54 1.09 -1.40
CA SER A 76 28.91 1.95 -0.27
C SER A 76 28.75 1.32 1.12
N VAL A 77 28.05 0.18 1.23
CA VAL A 77 27.74 -0.50 2.49
C VAL A 77 28.01 -2.00 2.42
N ARG A 78 28.87 -2.42 1.49
CA ARG A 78 29.29 -3.82 1.39
C ARG A 78 30.20 -4.19 2.55
N GLU A 79 29.95 -5.35 3.10
CA GLU A 79 30.76 -5.95 4.14
C GLU A 79 31.36 -7.25 3.63
N TYR A 80 32.55 -7.58 4.11
CA TYR A 80 33.32 -8.77 3.73
C TYR A 80 33.73 -9.52 4.99
N ASP A 81 33.80 -10.84 4.89
CA ASP A 81 34.32 -11.68 5.97
C ASP A 81 35.86 -11.64 6.05
N GLU A 82 36.42 -12.38 7.01
CA GLU A 82 37.87 -12.49 7.20
C GLU A 82 38.58 -13.12 6.00
N THR A 83 37.86 -13.84 5.14
CA THR A 83 38.36 -14.48 3.91
C THR A 83 38.16 -13.63 2.66
N ASN A 84 37.72 -12.35 2.84
CA ASN A 84 37.39 -11.41 1.76
C ASN A 84 36.24 -11.86 0.87
N GLN A 85 35.32 -12.67 1.42
CA GLN A 85 34.05 -13.00 0.77
C GLN A 85 32.98 -11.96 1.12
N GLU A 86 32.21 -11.53 0.09
CA GLU A 86 31.15 -10.51 0.26
C GLU A 86 29.94 -11.09 0.99
N TYR A 87 29.41 -10.36 1.96
CA TYR A 87 28.12 -10.66 2.60
C TYR A 87 26.96 -10.20 1.72
N PHE A 88 25.96 -11.06 1.59
CA PHE A 88 24.68 -10.76 0.93
C PHE A 88 23.60 -10.53 1.94
N TRP A 89 22.66 -9.66 1.60
CA TRP A 89 21.50 -9.37 2.46
C TRP A 89 20.36 -10.34 2.18
N LEU A 90 19.86 -10.98 3.21
CA LEU A 90 18.61 -11.72 3.17
C LEU A 90 17.45 -10.74 3.42
N LEU A 91 16.61 -10.52 2.43
CA LEU A 91 15.45 -9.68 2.55
C LEU A 91 14.33 -10.43 3.27
N LYS A 92 13.84 -9.87 4.38
CA LYS A 92 12.70 -10.39 5.14
C LYS A 92 11.39 -9.69 4.79
N LYS A 93 11.48 -8.48 4.25
CA LYS A 93 10.34 -7.63 3.93
C LYS A 93 10.41 -7.13 2.50
N ALA A 94 9.25 -6.82 1.94
CA ALA A 94 9.15 -6.21 0.63
C ALA A 94 9.89 -4.87 0.59
N ILE A 95 10.51 -4.58 -0.56
CA ILE A 95 11.34 -3.40 -0.77
C ILE A 95 10.98 -2.76 -2.12
N TYR A 96 11.25 -1.48 -2.26
CA TYR A 96 11.08 -0.79 -3.54
C TYR A 96 11.88 -1.46 -4.66
N GLY A 97 11.27 -1.59 -5.83
CA GLY A 97 11.87 -2.26 -6.99
C GLY A 97 11.73 -3.78 -7.02
N HIS A 98 11.28 -4.43 -5.94
CA HIS A 98 10.99 -5.86 -5.99
C HIS A 98 9.62 -6.09 -6.65
N PRO A 99 9.51 -6.97 -7.67
CA PRO A 99 8.28 -7.12 -8.47
C PRO A 99 7.02 -7.46 -7.68
N LYS A 100 7.15 -8.26 -6.63
CA LYS A 100 6.02 -8.66 -5.77
C LYS A 100 5.63 -7.63 -4.71
N SER A 101 6.39 -6.55 -4.51
CA SER A 101 6.19 -5.63 -3.39
C SER A 101 4.80 -5.01 -3.37
N SER A 102 4.28 -4.60 -4.53
CA SER A 102 2.94 -4.00 -4.63
C SER A 102 1.85 -4.99 -4.25
N ARG A 103 1.94 -6.24 -4.72
CA ARG A 103 1.00 -7.31 -4.39
C ARG A 103 1.02 -7.64 -2.89
N LEU A 104 2.21 -7.82 -2.34
CA LEU A 104 2.38 -8.17 -0.92
C LEU A 104 1.88 -7.04 0.00
N TRP A 105 2.13 -5.80 -0.38
CA TRP A 105 1.58 -4.66 0.34
C TRP A 105 0.06 -4.59 0.26
N ALA A 106 -0.51 -4.77 -0.93
CA ALA A 106 -1.97 -4.79 -1.11
C ALA A 106 -2.62 -5.88 -0.25
N ALA A 107 -2.05 -7.09 -0.23
CA ALA A 107 -2.52 -8.19 0.61
C ALA A 107 -2.39 -7.90 2.11
N CYS A 108 -1.28 -7.27 2.54
CA CYS A 108 -1.07 -6.87 3.92
C CYS A 108 -2.11 -5.83 4.37
N LEU A 109 -2.37 -4.83 3.53
CA LEU A 109 -3.33 -3.77 3.81
C LEU A 109 -4.77 -4.29 3.80
N HIS A 110 -5.12 -5.17 2.85
CA HIS A 110 -6.40 -5.86 2.80
C HIS A 110 -6.69 -6.57 4.14
N ARG A 111 -5.76 -7.43 4.59
CA ARG A 111 -5.90 -8.13 5.86
C ARG A 111 -6.14 -7.19 7.03
N LYS A 112 -5.37 -6.09 7.13
CA LYS A 112 -5.53 -5.10 8.19
C LYS A 112 -6.90 -4.41 8.16
N LEU A 113 -7.42 -4.09 6.98
CA LEU A 113 -8.74 -3.48 6.84
C LEU A 113 -9.85 -4.44 7.24
N ILE A 114 -9.76 -5.71 6.85
CA ILE A 114 -10.72 -6.74 7.28
C ILE A 114 -10.67 -6.92 8.81
N GLU A 115 -9.47 -6.99 9.42
CA GLU A 115 -9.31 -7.03 10.89
C GLU A 115 -9.92 -5.81 11.59
N MET A 116 -9.93 -4.65 10.95
CA MET A 116 -10.57 -3.44 11.45
C MET A 116 -12.09 -3.42 11.23
N GLY A 117 -12.66 -4.46 10.59
CA GLY A 117 -14.09 -4.60 10.30
C GLY A 117 -14.57 -3.85 9.06
N TYR A 118 -13.69 -3.59 8.11
CA TYR A 118 -14.06 -3.14 6.77
C TYR A 118 -14.40 -4.33 5.88
N GLU A 119 -15.31 -4.13 4.95
CA GLU A 119 -15.69 -5.09 3.92
C GLU A 119 -15.24 -4.58 2.55
N GLN A 120 -14.63 -5.45 1.74
CA GLN A 120 -14.18 -5.11 0.39
C GLN A 120 -15.37 -5.10 -0.58
N PHE A 121 -15.42 -4.11 -1.47
CA PHE A 121 -16.44 -4.04 -2.51
C PHE A 121 -16.16 -5.03 -3.65
N LEU A 122 -17.22 -5.64 -4.15
CA LEU A 122 -17.13 -6.56 -5.28
C LEU A 122 -16.82 -5.85 -6.61
N THR A 123 -17.25 -4.60 -6.75
CA THR A 123 -17.10 -3.81 -7.97
C THR A 123 -15.72 -3.18 -8.12
N ASP A 124 -15.04 -2.92 -7.03
CA ASP A 124 -13.70 -2.36 -7.02
C ASP A 124 -12.93 -2.88 -5.79
N GLN A 125 -11.94 -3.74 -6.04
CA GLN A 125 -11.15 -4.39 -4.98
C GLN A 125 -10.29 -3.42 -4.16
N CYS A 126 -10.16 -2.18 -4.59
CA CYS A 126 -9.43 -1.15 -3.86
C CYS A 126 -10.34 -0.30 -2.96
N VAL A 127 -11.63 -0.61 -2.90
CA VAL A 127 -12.61 0.11 -2.09
C VAL A 127 -13.11 -0.77 -0.95
N TYR A 128 -13.13 -0.21 0.22
CA TYR A 128 -13.59 -0.85 1.45
C TYR A 128 -14.60 0.05 2.14
N GLY A 129 -15.66 -0.55 2.66
CA GLY A 129 -16.69 0.11 3.45
C GLY A 129 -16.80 -0.49 4.84
N LYS A 130 -17.10 0.34 5.80
CA LYS A 130 -17.44 -0.08 7.15
C LYS A 130 -18.68 0.67 7.59
N TRP A 131 -19.69 -0.09 7.97
CA TRP A 131 -20.94 0.46 8.49
C TRP A 131 -21.06 0.17 9.98
N LYS A 132 -21.46 1.16 10.73
CA LYS A 132 -21.89 0.98 12.12
C LYS A 132 -23.41 0.90 12.15
N ASN A 133 -23.93 -0.23 12.64
CA ASN A 133 -25.36 -0.44 12.91
C ASN A 133 -26.27 -0.14 11.71
N TRP A 134 -26.08 -0.88 10.60
CA TRP A 134 -27.06 -0.91 9.54
C TRP A 134 -28.30 -1.65 10.04
N ASP A 135 -29.34 -0.91 10.45
CA ASP A 135 -30.65 -1.47 10.67
C ASP A 135 -31.35 -1.59 9.31
N THR A 136 -31.49 -2.82 8.81
CA THR A 136 -32.09 -3.14 7.50
C THR A 136 -33.58 -2.77 7.42
N THR A 137 -34.19 -2.32 8.51
CA THR A 137 -35.62 -1.93 8.57
C THR A 137 -35.89 -0.58 7.92
N ASN A 138 -34.90 0.24 7.60
CA ASN A 138 -35.09 1.62 7.10
C ASN A 138 -34.83 1.80 5.59
N ILE A 139 -35.15 0.81 4.76
CA ILE A 139 -34.99 0.91 3.29
C ILE A 139 -35.89 1.98 2.63
N HIS A 140 -36.88 2.53 3.34
CA HIS A 140 -37.84 3.51 2.79
C HIS A 140 -37.81 4.90 3.42
N GLY A 141 -36.90 5.21 4.32
CA GLY A 141 -36.85 6.52 4.98
C GLY A 141 -35.45 7.12 4.87
N GLN A 142 -35.27 8.05 4.04
CA GLN A 142 -34.29 9.17 3.89
C GLN A 142 -33.15 9.37 4.94
N ASN A 143 -32.78 8.40 5.73
CA ASN A 143 -31.67 8.52 6.66
C ASN A 143 -30.42 7.84 6.05
N VAL A 144 -29.59 8.64 5.42
CA VAL A 144 -28.21 8.25 5.10
C VAL A 144 -27.51 7.92 6.42
N PRO A 145 -26.86 6.75 6.55
CA PRO A 145 -26.20 6.39 7.80
C PRO A 145 -25.12 7.43 8.13
N GLU A 146 -25.27 8.14 9.26
CA GLU A 146 -24.31 9.14 9.72
C GLU A 146 -22.94 8.53 10.07
N ASN A 147 -22.81 7.20 10.10
CA ASN A 147 -21.64 6.47 10.57
C ASN A 147 -21.08 5.51 9.51
N MET A 148 -21.00 5.96 8.27
CA MET A 148 -20.35 5.22 7.18
C MET A 148 -18.92 5.71 6.98
N SER A 149 -17.96 4.81 6.90
CA SER A 149 -16.58 5.14 6.53
C SER A 149 -16.15 4.31 5.33
N PHE A 150 -15.55 4.97 4.36
CA PHE A 150 -14.99 4.34 3.18
C PHE A 150 -13.50 4.60 3.09
N VAL A 151 -12.78 3.63 2.55
CA VAL A 151 -11.36 3.74 2.24
C VAL A 151 -11.15 3.35 0.79
N CYS A 152 -10.58 4.26 0.01
CA CYS A 152 -10.09 3.96 -1.33
C CYS A 152 -8.57 3.86 -1.26
N ILE A 153 -8.01 2.77 -1.78
CA ILE A 153 -6.57 2.50 -1.71
C ILE A 153 -5.98 2.65 -3.10
N PRO A 154 -5.25 3.70 -3.41
CA PRO A 154 -4.37 3.72 -4.56
C PRO A 154 -3.18 2.78 -4.24
N THR A 155 -3.11 1.64 -4.91
CA THR A 155 -2.06 0.64 -4.66
C THR A 155 -0.73 0.98 -5.30
N ASN A 156 -0.70 1.97 -6.17
CA ASN A 156 0.55 2.42 -6.79
C ASN A 156 0.62 3.95 -6.81
N PRO A 157 1.17 4.59 -5.76
CA PRO A 157 1.36 6.05 -5.77
C PRO A 157 2.41 6.52 -6.79
N PHE A 158 3.20 5.60 -7.37
CA PHE A 158 4.22 5.90 -8.38
C PHE A 158 4.38 4.67 -9.28
N GLY A 159 3.44 4.51 -10.24
CA GLY A 159 3.55 3.53 -11.32
C GLY A 159 4.72 3.83 -12.23
#